data_0f538f1a456c87637fcda97acb95cf6c
#
_entry.id   0f538f1a456c87637fcda97acb95cf6c
#
_cell.length_a   1.000
_cell.length_b   1.000
_cell.length_c   1.000
_cell.angle_alpha   90.00
_cell.angle_beta   90.00
_cell.angle_gamma   90.00
#
_symmetry.space_group_name_H-M   'P 1'
#
loop_
_entity.id
_entity.type
_entity.pdbx_description
1 polymer ?
#
loop_
_entity_poly.entity_id
_entity_poly.type
_entity_poly.pdbx_seq_one_letter_code
_entity_poly.pdbx_strand_id
1 'polypeptide(L)'
;VILQDFTGVPAVVDLAALRDAMVQMGGDPEKVNPQVPVDLVIDHSVQVDVSGANPDALQMNLDIEYHRNMERYTFLKWGQQSLANFQAVPPSRGIVHQVNLEFLASVARAENNIWLADTLVGTDSHTTMVNGLGVLGWGVGGIEAEAVMLGQPIYMLSPDVVGVRLTGSLNEGVTATDMTLRIVEMLREHGVVGKFVEFFGEGMAALSLADRATIANMAPEYGATCGFFPVDERTIEYLRLTGRDEDALAGVEAFSKAQGLWYNASDAEKSYTDVLELDLGTILPALAGPKRPQDRVDLKDMKSHFVHSLTNELGFEGHGLDASELNNGAIVERDGEIYDLNHGDVVIAAITSCTNTSNPDVMLAAGLVARKARSYGLSVKPWVRTSLAPGSRVVTEYYEATGLQEDLNALGFNVVCLLYTSDAADEWIGG
;
A
#
# COMPACT_ATOMS: atom_id res chain seq x y z
N VAL A 1 -2.42 -15.82 6.94
CA VAL A 1 -3.27 -15.24 5.87
C VAL A 1 -3.76 -13.89 6.32
N ILE A 2 -3.73 -12.89 5.41
CA ILE A 2 -4.31 -11.59 5.68
C ILE A 2 -5.44 -11.30 4.69
N LEU A 3 -6.56 -10.77 5.20
CA LEU A 3 -7.74 -10.53 4.40
C LEU A 3 -8.10 -9.03 4.50
N GLN A 4 -8.30 -8.39 3.36
CA GLN A 4 -9.06 -7.15 3.30
C GLN A 4 -10.55 -7.48 3.28
N ASP A 5 -11.43 -6.55 3.61
CA ASP A 5 -12.82 -6.90 3.93
C ASP A 5 -13.74 -7.14 2.71
N PHE A 6 -13.44 -6.62 1.51
CA PHE A 6 -14.27 -6.92 0.34
C PHE A 6 -14.21 -8.39 -0.08
N THR A 7 -13.05 -9.01 0.01
CA THR A 7 -12.83 -10.42 -0.36
C THR A 7 -12.81 -11.32 0.87
N GLY A 8 -12.40 -10.81 2.02
CA GLY A 8 -12.29 -11.56 3.25
C GLY A 8 -13.62 -11.88 3.90
N VAL A 9 -14.61 -10.96 3.87
CA VAL A 9 -15.94 -11.25 4.41
C VAL A 9 -16.62 -12.40 3.65
N PRO A 10 -16.64 -12.44 2.31
CA PRO A 10 -17.11 -13.63 1.58
C PRO A 10 -16.41 -14.93 1.99
N ALA A 11 -15.09 -14.93 2.13
CA ALA A 11 -14.34 -16.11 2.57
C ALA A 11 -14.78 -16.61 3.96
N VAL A 12 -15.06 -15.71 4.90
CA VAL A 12 -15.60 -16.09 6.21
C VAL A 12 -17.04 -16.59 6.09
N VAL A 13 -17.85 -16.08 5.16
CA VAL A 13 -19.22 -16.58 4.87
C VAL A 13 -19.14 -18.01 4.36
N ASP A 14 -18.17 -18.32 3.50
CA ASP A 14 -17.98 -19.69 2.98
C ASP A 14 -17.57 -20.66 4.09
N LEU A 15 -16.72 -20.26 5.04
CA LEU A 15 -16.43 -21.06 6.23
C LEU A 15 -17.70 -21.34 7.07
N ALA A 16 -18.57 -20.36 7.20
CA ALA A 16 -19.86 -20.53 7.91
C ALA A 16 -20.77 -21.52 7.15
N ALA A 17 -20.87 -21.39 5.82
CA ALA A 17 -21.63 -22.30 4.97
C ALA A 17 -21.07 -23.72 5.01
N LEU A 18 -19.76 -23.91 5.07
CA LEU A 18 -19.10 -25.20 5.24
C LEU A 18 -19.45 -25.84 6.60
N ARG A 19 -19.58 -25.06 7.69
CA ARG A 19 -20.08 -25.57 8.98
C ARG A 19 -21.49 -26.08 8.88
N ASP A 20 -22.40 -25.35 8.21
CA ASP A 20 -23.77 -25.79 7.97
C ASP A 20 -23.82 -27.07 7.14
N ALA A 21 -23.04 -27.17 6.09
CA ALA A 21 -22.94 -28.38 5.28
C ALA A 21 -22.41 -29.57 6.09
N MET A 22 -21.44 -29.36 6.98
CA MET A 22 -20.94 -30.41 7.89
C MET A 22 -22.06 -30.92 8.80
N VAL A 23 -22.87 -30.05 9.38
CA VAL A 23 -24.05 -30.48 10.20
C VAL A 23 -25.05 -31.29 9.39
N GLN A 24 -25.37 -30.84 8.16
CA GLN A 24 -26.29 -31.54 7.28
C GLN A 24 -25.78 -32.94 6.90
N MET A 25 -24.48 -33.12 6.78
CA MET A 25 -23.85 -34.42 6.54
C MET A 25 -23.65 -35.26 7.81
N GLY A 26 -24.10 -34.81 8.97
CA GLY A 26 -23.94 -35.50 10.26
C GLY A 26 -22.51 -35.42 10.83
N GLY A 27 -21.70 -34.50 10.32
CA GLY A 27 -20.35 -34.22 10.81
C GLY A 27 -20.30 -33.17 11.93
N ASP A 28 -19.12 -32.97 12.46
CA ASP A 28 -18.86 -31.99 13.52
C ASP A 28 -18.44 -30.65 12.89
N PRO A 29 -19.23 -29.56 13.03
CA PRO A 29 -18.93 -28.26 12.47
C PRO A 29 -17.65 -27.61 13.04
N GLU A 30 -17.23 -27.99 14.25
CA GLU A 30 -16.01 -27.47 14.88
C GLU A 30 -14.72 -27.93 14.14
N LYS A 31 -14.83 -28.89 13.23
CA LYS A 31 -13.72 -29.27 12.35
C LYS A 31 -13.46 -28.26 11.24
N VAL A 32 -14.41 -27.39 10.93
CA VAL A 32 -14.25 -26.32 9.95
C VAL A 32 -13.71 -25.09 10.69
N ASN A 33 -12.41 -24.95 10.69
CA ASN A 33 -11.66 -23.84 11.27
C ASN A 33 -10.42 -23.53 10.43
N PRO A 34 -9.96 -22.28 10.40
CA PRO A 34 -8.66 -21.97 9.84
C PRO A 34 -7.53 -22.79 10.51
N GLN A 35 -6.73 -23.44 9.69
CA GLN A 35 -5.57 -24.23 10.15
C GLN A 35 -4.31 -23.38 10.37
N VAL A 36 -4.34 -22.13 9.89
CA VAL A 36 -3.29 -21.12 10.02
C VAL A 36 -3.88 -19.85 10.59
N PRO A 37 -3.08 -18.95 11.19
CA PRO A 37 -3.55 -17.65 11.64
C PRO A 37 -4.14 -16.83 10.48
N VAL A 38 -5.29 -16.21 10.73
CA VAL A 38 -6.03 -15.39 9.76
C VAL A 38 -6.42 -14.07 10.42
N ASP A 39 -5.97 -12.99 9.85
CA ASP A 39 -6.33 -11.64 10.27
C ASP A 39 -7.14 -10.95 9.16
N LEU A 40 -8.35 -10.50 9.46
CA LEU A 40 -9.17 -9.70 8.56
C LEU A 40 -9.16 -8.25 9.04
N VAL A 41 -8.76 -7.34 8.16
CA VAL A 41 -8.78 -5.90 8.46
C VAL A 41 -9.94 -5.26 7.71
N ILE A 42 -10.75 -4.49 8.45
CA ILE A 42 -11.87 -3.74 7.87
C ILE A 42 -11.32 -2.39 7.42
N ASP A 43 -11.14 -2.25 6.12
CA ASP A 43 -10.50 -1.09 5.52
C ASP A 43 -11.11 -0.70 4.16
N HIS A 44 -11.02 -1.55 3.16
CA HIS A 44 -11.37 -1.25 1.75
C HIS A 44 -12.83 -0.89 1.53
N SER A 45 -13.75 -1.35 2.36
CA SER A 45 -15.17 -1.04 2.25
C SER A 45 -15.57 0.28 2.90
N VAL A 46 -14.68 0.91 3.65
CA VAL A 46 -14.96 2.17 4.35
C VAL A 46 -15.04 3.31 3.34
N GLN A 47 -16.18 3.98 3.25
CA GLN A 47 -16.45 5.05 2.30
C GLN A 47 -16.29 6.43 2.94
N VAL A 48 -15.91 7.42 2.12
CA VAL A 48 -15.86 8.83 2.51
C VAL A 48 -17.11 9.55 2.01
N ASP A 49 -18.11 9.67 2.86
CA ASP A 49 -19.33 10.42 2.59
C ASP A 49 -19.13 11.92 2.85
N VAL A 50 -18.35 12.26 3.86
CA VAL A 50 -18.05 13.63 4.29
C VAL A 50 -16.57 13.92 4.09
N SER A 51 -16.25 15.04 3.44
CA SER A 51 -14.86 15.44 3.12
C SER A 51 -14.71 16.96 3.01
N GLY A 52 -13.53 17.42 2.60
CA GLY A 52 -13.19 18.84 2.46
C GLY A 52 -12.81 19.47 3.80
N ALA A 53 -13.04 20.77 3.96
CA ALA A 53 -12.68 21.54 5.15
C ALA A 53 -13.59 21.26 6.37
N ASN A 54 -13.94 20.00 6.60
CA ASN A 54 -14.76 19.58 7.73
C ASN A 54 -13.89 18.87 8.78
N PRO A 55 -13.64 19.45 9.95
CA PRO A 55 -12.80 18.85 10.99
C PRO A 55 -13.42 17.60 11.62
N ASP A 56 -14.75 17.42 11.56
CA ASP A 56 -15.47 16.29 12.13
C ASP A 56 -15.68 15.15 11.13
N ALA A 57 -15.13 15.27 9.92
CA ALA A 57 -15.35 14.33 8.82
C ALA A 57 -15.05 12.87 9.21
N LEU A 58 -13.96 12.64 9.93
CA LEU A 58 -13.58 11.30 10.39
C LEU A 58 -14.67 10.65 11.25
N GLN A 59 -15.16 11.37 12.26
CA GLN A 59 -16.18 10.82 13.15
C GLN A 59 -17.51 10.61 12.44
N MET A 60 -17.90 11.56 11.57
CA MET A 60 -19.15 11.45 10.79
C MET A 60 -19.10 10.24 9.84
N ASN A 61 -18.00 10.03 9.15
CA ASN A 61 -17.83 8.89 8.26
C ASN A 61 -17.86 7.56 9.02
N LEU A 62 -17.26 7.51 10.21
CA LEU A 62 -17.32 6.33 11.09
C LEU A 62 -18.75 5.99 11.53
N ASP A 63 -19.51 7.00 11.96
CA ASP A 63 -20.89 6.80 12.41
C ASP A 63 -21.76 6.27 11.26
N ILE A 64 -21.57 6.81 10.05
CA ILE A 64 -22.24 6.33 8.83
C ILE A 64 -21.83 4.89 8.52
N GLU A 65 -20.54 4.58 8.59
CA GLU A 65 -19.99 3.25 8.32
C GLU A 65 -20.59 2.20 9.26
N TYR A 66 -20.57 2.46 10.57
CA TYR A 66 -21.16 1.54 11.54
C TYR A 66 -22.65 1.34 11.35
N HIS A 67 -23.41 2.41 11.04
CA HIS A 67 -24.84 2.31 10.77
C HIS A 67 -25.11 1.50 9.48
N ARG A 68 -24.37 1.77 8.41
CA ARG A 68 -24.52 1.13 7.10
C ARG A 68 -24.19 -0.36 7.14
N ASN A 69 -23.19 -0.76 7.88
CA ASN A 69 -22.61 -2.10 7.85
C ASN A 69 -22.75 -2.89 9.16
N MET A 70 -23.70 -2.56 10.00
CA MET A 70 -23.93 -3.20 11.31
C MET A 70 -24.08 -4.73 11.20
N GLU A 71 -24.79 -5.21 10.18
CA GLU A 71 -24.97 -6.66 9.95
C GLU A 71 -23.64 -7.36 9.71
N ARG A 72 -22.81 -6.81 8.85
CA ARG A 72 -21.47 -7.32 8.56
C ARG A 72 -20.58 -7.36 9.82
N TYR A 73 -20.60 -6.32 10.63
CA TYR A 73 -19.82 -6.29 11.87
C TYR A 73 -20.31 -7.30 12.90
N THR A 74 -21.63 -7.50 12.96
CA THR A 74 -22.22 -8.54 13.82
C THR A 74 -21.77 -9.94 13.38
N PHE A 75 -21.74 -10.19 12.07
CA PHE A 75 -21.26 -11.43 11.50
C PHE A 75 -19.76 -11.67 11.76
N LEU A 76 -18.91 -10.66 11.53
CA LEU A 76 -17.48 -10.77 11.80
C LEU A 76 -17.17 -10.99 13.29
N LYS A 77 -17.94 -10.37 14.17
CA LYS A 77 -17.82 -10.61 15.62
C LYS A 77 -18.19 -12.05 15.97
N TRP A 78 -19.22 -12.61 15.34
CA TRP A 78 -19.53 -14.03 15.45
C TRP A 78 -18.35 -14.89 14.97
N GLY A 79 -17.80 -14.59 13.81
CA GLY A 79 -16.64 -15.29 13.25
C GLY A 79 -15.47 -15.34 14.22
N GLN A 80 -15.11 -14.19 14.79
CA GLN A 80 -14.03 -14.07 15.77
C GLN A 80 -14.27 -14.89 17.05
N GLN A 81 -15.52 -15.09 17.43
CA GLN A 81 -15.88 -15.89 18.61
C GLN A 81 -15.99 -17.39 18.32
N SER A 82 -16.31 -17.75 17.09
CA SER A 82 -16.66 -19.11 16.69
C SER A 82 -15.57 -19.84 15.93
N LEU A 83 -14.70 -19.12 15.22
CA LEU A 83 -13.61 -19.67 14.44
C LEU A 83 -12.29 -19.60 15.22
N ALA A 84 -11.60 -20.72 15.36
CA ALA A 84 -10.23 -20.73 15.87
C ALA A 84 -9.29 -20.06 14.84
N ASN A 85 -8.19 -19.48 15.34
CA ASN A 85 -7.17 -18.82 14.51
C ASN A 85 -7.68 -17.66 13.62
N PHE A 86 -8.83 -17.06 13.93
CA PHE A 86 -9.40 -15.94 13.19
C PHE A 86 -9.54 -14.69 14.08
N GLN A 87 -9.08 -13.56 13.57
CA GLN A 87 -9.24 -12.25 14.20
C GLN A 87 -9.77 -11.24 13.18
N ALA A 88 -10.56 -10.28 13.66
CA ALA A 88 -11.04 -9.15 12.87
C ALA A 88 -10.55 -7.84 13.49
N VAL A 89 -9.81 -7.05 12.72
CA VAL A 89 -9.38 -5.71 13.09
C VAL A 89 -10.48 -4.73 12.70
N PRO A 90 -11.01 -3.95 13.66
CA PRO A 90 -12.14 -3.04 13.40
C PRO A 90 -11.74 -1.88 12.48
N PRO A 91 -12.71 -1.18 11.85
CA PRO A 91 -12.45 -0.02 11.02
C PRO A 91 -11.70 1.09 11.77
N SER A 92 -11.06 2.00 11.05
CA SER A 92 -10.23 3.09 11.58
C SER A 92 -8.99 2.66 12.37
N ARG A 93 -8.43 1.52 12.03
CA ARG A 93 -7.08 1.16 12.51
C ARG A 93 -6.01 1.44 11.47
N GLY A 94 -6.37 1.39 10.21
CA GLY A 94 -5.52 1.63 9.06
C GLY A 94 -5.81 0.65 7.94
N ILE A 95 -5.07 0.80 6.85
CA ILE A 95 -5.09 -0.13 5.73
C ILE A 95 -4.42 -1.45 6.10
N VAL A 96 -4.96 -2.53 5.60
CA VAL A 96 -4.49 -3.91 5.88
C VAL A 96 -2.99 -4.09 5.76
N HIS A 97 -2.35 -3.51 4.72
CA HIS A 97 -0.91 -3.69 4.48
C HIS A 97 -0.05 -2.94 5.50
N GLN A 98 -0.45 -1.71 5.88
CA GLN A 98 0.27 -0.94 6.88
C GLN A 98 0.04 -1.52 8.28
N VAL A 99 -1.18 -1.91 8.61
CA VAL A 99 -1.50 -2.62 9.86
C VAL A 99 -0.70 -3.93 9.95
N ASN A 100 -0.60 -4.66 8.83
CA ASN A 100 0.21 -5.87 8.77
C ASN A 100 1.68 -5.58 9.07
N LEU A 101 2.26 -4.60 8.39
CA LEU A 101 3.66 -4.24 8.54
C LEU A 101 3.99 -3.77 9.97
N GLU A 102 3.12 -2.92 10.54
CA GLU A 102 3.33 -2.30 11.85
C GLU A 102 3.04 -3.23 13.02
N PHE A 103 2.06 -4.15 12.90
CA PHE A 103 1.53 -4.89 14.06
C PHE A 103 1.47 -6.41 13.89
N LEU A 104 1.16 -6.94 12.68
CA LEU A 104 0.82 -8.35 12.54
C LEU A 104 1.99 -9.19 12.01
N ALA A 105 2.75 -8.69 11.03
CA ALA A 105 3.83 -9.43 10.41
C ALA A 105 4.96 -9.77 11.40
N SER A 106 5.43 -11.01 11.30
CA SER A 106 6.64 -11.50 11.99
C SER A 106 7.59 -12.03 10.93
N VAL A 107 8.85 -11.62 10.92
CA VAL A 107 9.84 -12.08 9.91
C VAL A 107 10.17 -13.55 10.10
N ALA A 108 10.25 -13.98 11.34
CA ALA A 108 10.40 -15.36 11.74
C ALA A 108 9.67 -15.59 13.06
N ARG A 109 9.14 -16.78 13.25
CA ARG A 109 8.37 -17.15 14.43
C ARG A 109 8.76 -18.52 14.94
N ALA A 110 8.60 -18.73 16.24
CA ALA A 110 8.82 -20.01 16.89
C ALA A 110 7.49 -20.76 17.09
N GLU A 111 7.39 -21.96 16.55
CA GLU A 111 6.27 -22.88 16.79
C GLU A 111 6.84 -24.23 17.28
N ASN A 112 6.33 -24.73 18.42
CA ASN A 112 6.76 -26.02 18.96
C ASN A 112 8.30 -26.18 19.08
N ASN A 113 8.99 -25.11 19.50
CA ASN A 113 10.45 -25.01 19.58
C ASN A 113 11.19 -25.09 18.22
N ILE A 114 10.50 -24.86 17.13
CA ILE A 114 11.09 -24.78 15.79
C ILE A 114 10.93 -23.35 15.29
N TRP A 115 12.01 -22.75 14.81
CA TRP A 115 11.95 -21.45 14.14
C TRP A 115 11.65 -21.64 12.66
N LEU A 116 10.72 -20.84 12.15
CA LEU A 116 10.27 -20.85 10.78
C LEU A 116 10.31 -19.42 10.23
N ALA A 117 10.69 -19.26 8.97
CA ALA A 117 10.47 -18.02 8.26
C ALA A 117 8.96 -17.79 8.11
N ASP A 118 8.51 -16.56 8.30
CA ASP A 118 7.13 -16.20 8.01
C ASP A 118 6.92 -16.03 6.52
N THR A 119 5.76 -16.47 6.04
CA THR A 119 5.28 -16.28 4.67
C THR A 119 3.83 -15.87 4.72
N LEU A 120 3.39 -15.10 3.74
CA LEU A 120 2.07 -14.48 3.75
C LEU A 120 1.37 -14.61 2.39
N VAL A 121 0.10 -14.97 2.42
CA VAL A 121 -0.81 -14.68 1.31
C VAL A 121 -1.93 -13.77 1.81
N GLY A 122 -2.38 -12.87 0.96
CA GLY A 122 -3.46 -11.96 1.29
C GLY A 122 -4.42 -11.76 0.13
N THR A 123 -5.65 -11.39 0.43
CA THR A 123 -6.70 -11.18 -0.58
C THR A 123 -6.66 -9.78 -1.18
N ASP A 124 -5.49 -9.22 -1.32
CA ASP A 124 -5.25 -7.91 -1.92
C ASP A 124 -3.94 -7.92 -2.69
N SER A 125 -3.88 -7.19 -3.81
CA SER A 125 -2.69 -7.14 -4.66
C SER A 125 -1.49 -6.53 -3.93
N HIS A 126 -1.70 -5.52 -3.07
CA HIS A 126 -0.65 -4.86 -2.30
C HIS A 126 -0.21 -5.62 -1.03
N THR A 127 -0.67 -6.85 -0.84
CA THR A 127 -0.09 -7.79 0.15
C THR A 127 1.43 -7.88 0.01
N THR A 128 1.93 -7.64 -1.19
CA THR A 128 3.36 -7.59 -1.52
C THR A 128 4.16 -6.58 -0.69
N MET A 129 3.54 -5.60 -0.06
CA MET A 129 4.22 -4.62 0.81
C MET A 129 5.06 -5.28 1.90
N VAL A 130 4.64 -6.44 2.41
CA VAL A 130 5.35 -7.18 3.45
C VAL A 130 6.74 -7.65 3.02
N ASN A 131 6.99 -7.75 1.72
CA ASN A 131 8.33 -8.13 1.21
C ASN A 131 9.41 -7.08 1.54
N GLY A 132 9.02 -5.82 1.78
CA GLY A 132 9.92 -4.80 2.31
C GLY A 132 10.49 -5.14 3.68
N LEU A 133 9.78 -5.95 4.47
CA LEU A 133 10.20 -6.44 5.79
C LEU A 133 11.05 -7.72 5.72
N GLY A 134 11.17 -8.34 4.55
CA GLY A 134 11.84 -9.63 4.37
C GLY A 134 10.93 -10.84 4.58
N VAL A 135 9.62 -10.64 4.51
CA VAL A 135 8.60 -11.70 4.51
C VAL A 135 8.15 -11.95 3.08
N LEU A 136 8.26 -13.18 2.62
CA LEU A 136 7.77 -13.54 1.29
C LEU A 136 6.24 -13.54 1.29
N GLY A 137 5.63 -12.63 0.54
CA GLY A 137 4.18 -12.49 0.48
C GLY A 137 3.68 -11.94 -0.84
N TRP A 138 2.48 -12.38 -1.25
CA TRP A 138 1.80 -11.91 -2.46
C TRP A 138 0.28 -11.99 -2.34
N GLY A 139 -0.39 -11.28 -3.27
CA GLY A 139 -1.85 -11.30 -3.39
C GLY A 139 -2.37 -12.57 -4.02
N VAL A 140 -3.50 -13.05 -3.52
CA VAL A 140 -4.23 -14.23 -4.03
C VAL A 140 -5.72 -13.91 -4.11
N GLY A 141 -6.46 -14.71 -4.88
CA GLY A 141 -7.92 -14.67 -4.88
C GLY A 141 -8.55 -15.24 -3.59
N GLY A 142 -9.82 -14.93 -3.35
CA GLY A 142 -10.55 -15.42 -2.16
C GLY A 142 -10.55 -16.95 -2.03
N ILE A 143 -10.76 -17.67 -3.12
CA ILE A 143 -10.76 -19.14 -3.15
C ILE A 143 -9.39 -19.72 -2.76
N GLU A 144 -8.31 -19.10 -3.19
CA GLU A 144 -6.95 -19.53 -2.83
C GLU A 144 -6.66 -19.25 -1.36
N ALA A 145 -7.11 -18.09 -0.84
CA ALA A 145 -7.01 -17.79 0.58
C ALA A 145 -7.79 -18.82 1.42
N GLU A 146 -9.00 -19.17 1.03
CA GLU A 146 -9.80 -20.22 1.68
C GLU A 146 -9.09 -21.57 1.67
N ALA A 147 -8.51 -21.96 0.53
CA ALA A 147 -7.73 -23.18 0.42
C ALA A 147 -6.59 -23.21 1.46
N VAL A 148 -5.85 -22.11 1.60
CA VAL A 148 -4.78 -21.98 2.62
C VAL A 148 -5.35 -22.02 4.03
N MET A 149 -6.45 -21.32 4.28
CA MET A 149 -7.13 -21.36 5.60
C MET A 149 -7.54 -22.80 5.97
N LEU A 150 -7.95 -23.61 5.00
CA LEU A 150 -8.34 -25.01 5.21
C LEU A 150 -7.13 -26.00 5.16
N GLY A 151 -5.90 -25.47 5.14
CA GLY A 151 -4.67 -26.28 5.18
C GLY A 151 -4.30 -26.91 3.84
N GLN A 152 -4.85 -26.44 2.74
CA GLN A 152 -4.48 -26.91 1.40
C GLN A 152 -3.22 -26.16 0.91
N PRO A 153 -2.27 -26.83 0.25
CA PRO A 153 -1.08 -26.19 -0.28
C PRO A 153 -1.40 -25.38 -1.54
N ILE A 154 -0.72 -24.25 -1.70
CA ILE A 154 -0.65 -23.53 -2.97
C ILE A 154 0.50 -24.11 -3.80
N TYR A 155 0.22 -24.43 -5.05
CA TYR A 155 1.22 -24.91 -6.00
C TYR A 155 1.70 -23.76 -6.88
N MET A 156 3.01 -23.61 -6.96
CA MET A 156 3.66 -22.60 -7.81
C MET A 156 4.76 -23.27 -8.62
N LEU A 157 4.84 -22.92 -9.90
CA LEU A 157 6.04 -23.23 -10.69
C LEU A 157 7.21 -22.42 -10.14
N SER A 158 8.42 -23.01 -10.17
CA SER A 158 9.62 -22.26 -9.75
C SER A 158 9.74 -20.98 -10.60
N PRO A 159 9.64 -19.78 -9.99
CA PRO A 159 9.65 -18.56 -10.76
C PRO A 159 11.07 -18.20 -11.22
N ASP A 160 11.15 -17.47 -12.33
CA ASP A 160 12.34 -16.70 -12.63
C ASP A 160 12.52 -15.60 -11.58
N VAL A 161 13.77 -15.32 -11.22
CA VAL A 161 14.11 -14.24 -10.27
C VAL A 161 14.97 -13.20 -10.98
N VAL A 162 14.45 -11.98 -11.04
CA VAL A 162 15.18 -10.80 -11.56
C VAL A 162 15.80 -10.06 -10.38
N GLY A 163 17.13 -9.97 -10.38
CA GLY A 163 17.86 -9.18 -9.39
C GLY A 163 17.91 -7.70 -9.79
N VAL A 164 17.61 -6.78 -8.87
CA VAL A 164 17.80 -5.34 -9.08
C VAL A 164 18.92 -4.86 -8.18
N ARG A 165 20.07 -4.54 -8.78
CA ARG A 165 21.22 -3.97 -8.08
C ARG A 165 21.01 -2.48 -7.89
N LEU A 166 20.90 -2.03 -6.63
CA LEU A 166 20.84 -0.63 -6.25
C LEU A 166 22.23 -0.13 -5.88
N THR A 167 22.62 1.01 -6.45
CA THR A 167 23.89 1.69 -6.16
C THR A 167 23.65 3.16 -5.82
N GLY A 168 24.63 3.80 -5.19
CA GLY A 168 24.53 5.22 -4.84
C GLY A 168 23.46 5.52 -3.78
N SER A 169 22.99 6.76 -3.79
CA SER A 169 21.94 7.28 -2.90
C SER A 169 21.10 8.34 -3.58
N LEU A 170 19.88 8.57 -3.11
CA LEU A 170 19.00 9.62 -3.63
C LEU A 170 19.61 11.00 -3.43
N ASN A 171 19.45 11.87 -4.42
CA ASN A 171 19.83 13.28 -4.32
C ASN A 171 18.86 14.04 -3.41
N GLU A 172 19.30 15.18 -2.89
CA GLU A 172 18.45 16.08 -2.11
C GLU A 172 17.21 16.51 -2.93
N GLY A 173 16.04 16.41 -2.32
CA GLY A 173 14.76 16.75 -2.94
C GLY A 173 14.11 15.61 -3.75
N VAL A 174 14.76 14.47 -3.88
CA VAL A 174 14.19 13.26 -4.46
C VAL A 174 13.59 12.40 -3.36
N THR A 175 12.37 11.92 -3.57
CA THR A 175 11.60 11.16 -2.58
C THR A 175 11.59 9.66 -2.89
N ALA A 176 11.17 8.86 -1.90
CA ALA A 176 10.90 7.43 -2.10
C ALA A 176 9.88 7.18 -3.23
N THR A 177 8.90 8.08 -3.40
CA THR A 177 7.92 8.00 -4.48
C THR A 177 8.56 8.15 -5.85
N ASP A 178 9.47 9.12 -6.03
CA ASP A 178 10.21 9.32 -7.29
C ASP A 178 11.01 8.06 -7.66
N MET A 179 11.69 7.49 -6.66
CA MET A 179 12.45 6.24 -6.80
C MET A 179 11.53 5.08 -7.20
N THR A 180 10.40 4.93 -6.51
CA THR A 180 9.47 3.84 -6.78
C THR A 180 8.88 3.95 -8.19
N LEU A 181 8.48 5.14 -8.64
CA LEU A 181 8.01 5.35 -10.00
C LEU A 181 9.07 5.00 -11.05
N ARG A 182 10.35 5.31 -10.80
CA ARG A 182 11.44 4.92 -11.70
C ARG A 182 11.64 3.40 -11.75
N ILE A 183 11.52 2.73 -10.61
CA ILE A 183 11.58 1.27 -10.54
C ILE A 183 10.41 0.63 -11.29
N VAL A 184 9.20 1.16 -11.12
CA VAL A 184 8.01 0.69 -11.84
C VAL A 184 8.19 0.80 -13.35
N GLU A 185 8.63 1.96 -13.84
CA GLU A 185 8.94 2.20 -15.25
C GLU A 185 9.95 1.16 -15.78
N MET A 186 11.10 1.03 -15.12
CA MET A 186 12.19 0.14 -15.51
C MET A 186 11.77 -1.34 -15.54
N LEU A 187 11.05 -1.81 -14.53
CA LEU A 187 10.61 -3.20 -14.44
C LEU A 187 9.49 -3.52 -15.44
N ARG A 188 8.58 -2.56 -15.70
CA ARG A 188 7.59 -2.71 -16.77
C ARG A 188 8.23 -2.81 -18.15
N GLU A 189 9.22 -1.98 -18.44
CA GLU A 189 9.98 -2.04 -19.71
C GLU A 189 10.71 -3.38 -19.87
N HIS A 190 11.31 -3.89 -18.79
CA HIS A 190 12.02 -5.17 -18.80
C HIS A 190 11.06 -6.39 -18.95
N GLY A 191 9.86 -6.30 -18.41
CA GLY A 191 8.88 -7.38 -18.44
C GLY A 191 9.11 -8.44 -17.36
N VAL A 192 8.54 -8.20 -16.18
CA VAL A 192 8.68 -9.07 -14.99
C VAL A 192 7.40 -9.81 -14.61
N VAL A 193 6.42 -9.86 -15.51
CA VAL A 193 5.14 -10.53 -15.24
C VAL A 193 5.36 -12.00 -14.90
N GLY A 194 4.82 -12.41 -13.75
CA GLY A 194 4.94 -13.77 -13.24
C GLY A 194 6.33 -14.13 -12.68
N LYS A 195 7.25 -13.16 -12.62
CA LYS A 195 8.58 -13.35 -12.03
C LYS A 195 8.62 -12.81 -10.61
N PHE A 196 9.65 -13.21 -9.86
CA PHE A 196 10.03 -12.56 -8.60
C PHE A 196 11.09 -11.49 -8.90
N VAL A 197 11.03 -10.40 -8.16
CA VAL A 197 12.10 -9.38 -8.17
C VAL A 197 12.76 -9.38 -6.80
N GLU A 198 14.08 -9.43 -6.74
CA GLU A 198 14.84 -9.30 -5.49
C GLU A 198 15.78 -8.10 -5.60
N PHE A 199 15.71 -7.20 -4.59
CA PHE A 199 16.56 -6.02 -4.51
C PHE A 199 17.83 -6.32 -3.71
N PHE A 200 18.98 -5.82 -4.19
CA PHE A 200 20.27 -6.01 -3.56
C PHE A 200 21.23 -4.87 -3.93
N GLY A 201 22.44 -4.90 -3.43
CA GLY A 201 23.47 -3.90 -3.72
C GLY A 201 23.69 -2.92 -2.58
N GLU A 202 24.77 -2.13 -2.70
CA GLU A 202 25.18 -1.19 -1.65
C GLU A 202 24.18 -0.05 -1.41
N GLY A 203 23.41 0.33 -2.44
CA GLY A 203 22.36 1.36 -2.35
C GLY A 203 21.24 1.00 -1.38
N MET A 204 21.06 -0.29 -1.06
CA MET A 204 20.06 -0.71 -0.04
C MET A 204 20.32 -0.12 1.35
N ALA A 205 21.58 0.13 1.71
CA ALA A 205 21.93 0.72 3.00
C ALA A 205 21.37 2.14 3.18
N ALA A 206 21.14 2.86 2.09
CA ALA A 206 20.57 4.20 2.08
C ALA A 206 19.03 4.20 2.23
N LEU A 207 18.36 3.05 2.07
CA LEU A 207 16.91 2.93 2.12
C LEU A 207 16.44 2.59 3.54
N SER A 208 15.49 3.36 4.03
CA SER A 208 14.72 2.98 5.22
C SER A 208 13.84 1.76 4.92
N LEU A 209 13.32 1.10 5.94
CA LEU A 209 12.37 0.03 5.71
C LEU A 209 11.08 0.53 5.05
N ALA A 210 10.65 1.75 5.39
CA ALA A 210 9.50 2.37 4.76
C ALA A 210 9.69 2.59 3.24
N ASP A 211 10.91 2.95 2.80
CA ASP A 211 11.24 3.06 1.36
C ASP A 211 11.14 1.70 0.67
N ARG A 212 11.68 0.65 1.31
CA ARG A 212 11.59 -0.73 0.80
C ARG A 212 10.14 -1.22 0.71
N ALA A 213 9.34 -0.92 1.74
CA ALA A 213 7.93 -1.25 1.76
C ALA A 213 7.15 -0.52 0.66
N THR A 214 7.49 0.74 0.37
CA THR A 214 6.90 1.52 -0.72
C THR A 214 7.17 0.87 -2.08
N ILE A 215 8.41 0.42 -2.33
CA ILE A 215 8.78 -0.30 -3.56
C ILE A 215 8.07 -1.66 -3.64
N ALA A 216 8.11 -2.43 -2.56
CA ALA A 216 7.49 -3.76 -2.49
C ALA A 216 5.96 -3.70 -2.67
N ASN A 217 5.32 -2.64 -2.17
CA ASN A 217 3.88 -2.40 -2.32
C ASN A 217 3.47 -2.34 -3.78
N MET A 218 4.27 -1.69 -4.63
CA MET A 218 3.97 -1.50 -6.05
C MET A 218 4.41 -2.68 -6.95
N ALA A 219 4.57 -3.88 -6.40
CA ALA A 219 4.85 -5.07 -7.21
C ALA A 219 3.77 -5.36 -8.27
N PRO A 220 2.48 -5.21 -8.00
CA PRO A 220 1.44 -5.32 -9.02
C PRO A 220 1.61 -4.31 -10.16
N GLU A 221 1.95 -3.08 -9.86
CA GLU A 221 2.10 -2.00 -10.85
C GLU A 221 3.28 -2.27 -11.78
N TYR A 222 4.40 -2.78 -11.30
CA TYR A 222 5.47 -3.21 -12.21
C TYR A 222 5.28 -4.63 -12.76
N GLY A 223 4.28 -5.37 -12.27
CA GLY A 223 3.83 -6.64 -12.84
C GLY A 223 4.52 -7.88 -12.29
N ALA A 224 5.33 -7.77 -11.24
CA ALA A 224 5.96 -8.93 -10.59
C ALA A 224 5.02 -9.58 -9.57
N THR A 225 5.27 -10.85 -9.27
CA THR A 225 4.59 -11.54 -8.17
C THR A 225 4.94 -10.92 -6.82
N CYS A 226 6.20 -10.53 -6.63
CA CYS A 226 6.67 -9.78 -5.45
C CYS A 226 7.94 -9.01 -5.76
N GLY A 227 8.24 -8.00 -4.91
CA GLY A 227 9.50 -7.26 -4.90
C GLY A 227 10.15 -7.41 -3.53
N PHE A 228 11.04 -8.38 -3.39
CA PHE A 228 11.58 -8.86 -2.13
C PHE A 228 12.85 -8.10 -1.71
N PHE A 229 12.88 -7.72 -0.44
CA PHE A 229 14.07 -7.19 0.22
C PHE A 229 14.53 -8.18 1.29
N PRO A 230 15.82 -8.52 1.34
CA PRO A 230 16.35 -9.43 2.35
C PRO A 230 16.37 -8.77 3.74
N VAL A 231 16.41 -9.62 4.78
CA VAL A 231 16.46 -9.18 6.18
C VAL A 231 17.86 -8.61 6.52
N ASP A 232 17.89 -7.45 7.17
CA ASP A 232 19.13 -6.81 7.67
C ASP A 232 18.88 -5.98 8.93
N GLU A 233 19.84 -5.14 9.33
CA GLU A 233 19.72 -4.25 10.48
C GLU A 233 18.50 -3.32 10.38
N ARG A 234 18.13 -2.84 9.19
CA ARG A 234 16.97 -1.97 9.01
C ARG A 234 15.67 -2.67 9.34
N THR A 235 15.60 -3.98 9.06
CA THR A 235 14.46 -4.81 9.47
C THR A 235 14.35 -4.86 10.99
N ILE A 236 15.44 -5.09 11.71
CA ILE A 236 15.46 -5.15 13.18
C ILE A 236 15.12 -3.78 13.80
N GLU A 237 15.67 -2.69 13.24
CA GLU A 237 15.36 -1.33 13.67
C GLU A 237 13.85 -1.03 13.56
N TYR A 238 13.25 -1.40 12.44
CA TYR A 238 11.81 -1.19 12.22
C TYR A 238 10.94 -2.03 13.14
N LEU A 239 11.26 -3.31 13.32
CA LEU A 239 10.55 -4.18 14.25
C LEU A 239 10.62 -3.64 15.69
N ARG A 240 11.77 -3.12 16.10
CA ARG A 240 11.93 -2.45 17.40
C ARG A 240 11.09 -1.18 17.51
N LEU A 241 11.12 -0.33 16.47
CA LEU A 241 10.33 0.90 16.41
C LEU A 241 8.82 0.63 16.51
N THR A 242 8.37 -0.47 15.91
CA THR A 242 6.97 -0.90 15.92
C THR A 242 6.60 -1.80 17.12
N GLY A 243 7.48 -1.90 18.13
CA GLY A 243 7.17 -2.42 19.44
C GLY A 243 7.27 -3.95 19.59
N ARG A 244 7.99 -4.64 18.69
CA ARG A 244 8.33 -6.05 18.90
C ARG A 244 9.34 -6.16 20.07
N ASP A 245 9.19 -7.19 20.89
CA ASP A 245 10.06 -7.39 22.05
C ASP A 245 11.49 -7.83 21.67
N GLU A 246 12.46 -7.56 22.52
CA GLU A 246 13.87 -7.83 22.22
C GLU A 246 14.18 -9.33 22.06
N ASP A 247 13.42 -10.22 22.70
CA ASP A 247 13.60 -11.67 22.53
C ASP A 247 13.16 -12.11 21.13
N ALA A 248 12.05 -11.56 20.63
CA ALA A 248 11.61 -11.79 19.25
C ALA A 248 12.63 -11.25 18.24
N LEU A 249 13.17 -10.03 18.47
CA LEU A 249 14.19 -9.42 17.61
C LEU A 249 15.46 -10.27 17.56
N ALA A 250 15.95 -10.71 18.72
CA ALA A 250 17.13 -11.58 18.79
C ALA A 250 16.90 -12.92 18.08
N GLY A 251 15.68 -13.46 18.20
CA GLY A 251 15.29 -14.68 17.50
C GLY A 251 15.26 -14.51 15.98
N VAL A 252 14.66 -13.43 15.46
CA VAL A 252 14.64 -13.08 14.04
C VAL A 252 16.06 -12.94 13.49
N GLU A 253 16.92 -12.21 14.18
CA GLU A 253 18.32 -12.00 13.77
C GLU A 253 19.09 -13.31 13.73
N ALA A 254 19.02 -14.09 14.81
CA ALA A 254 19.73 -15.37 14.91
C ALA A 254 19.25 -16.37 13.85
N PHE A 255 17.93 -16.47 13.66
CA PHE A 255 17.33 -17.34 12.65
C PHE A 255 17.77 -16.94 11.24
N SER A 256 17.64 -15.65 10.89
CA SER A 256 17.97 -15.14 9.56
C SER A 256 19.45 -15.36 9.22
N LYS A 257 20.35 -15.15 10.18
CA LYS A 257 21.79 -15.44 10.02
C LYS A 257 22.06 -16.94 9.85
N ALA A 258 21.42 -17.79 10.65
CA ALA A 258 21.60 -19.23 10.59
C ALA A 258 21.07 -19.86 9.29
N GLN A 259 20.03 -19.27 8.68
CA GLN A 259 19.42 -19.74 7.45
C GLN A 259 20.00 -19.07 6.19
N GLY A 260 20.96 -18.15 6.31
CA GLY A 260 21.53 -17.43 5.18
C GLY A 260 20.55 -16.43 4.53
N LEU A 261 19.52 -15.98 5.28
CA LEU A 261 18.54 -14.97 4.88
C LEU A 261 18.96 -13.55 5.25
N TRP A 262 19.99 -13.43 6.10
CA TRP A 262 20.55 -12.15 6.50
C TRP A 262 21.40 -11.57 5.40
N TYR A 263 21.16 -10.31 5.03
CA TYR A 263 21.88 -9.62 3.97
C TYR A 263 23.12 -8.91 4.52
N ASN A 264 24.24 -9.11 3.83
CA ASN A 264 25.44 -8.30 3.97
C ASN A 264 25.89 -7.83 2.58
N ALA A 265 26.20 -6.55 2.44
CA ALA A 265 26.66 -5.99 1.18
C ALA A 265 27.97 -6.59 0.66
N SER A 266 28.75 -7.23 1.55
CA SER A 266 30.00 -7.94 1.24
C SER A 266 29.82 -9.39 0.80
N ASP A 267 28.59 -9.92 0.86
CA ASP A 267 28.32 -11.30 0.48
C ASP A 267 28.51 -11.48 -1.04
N ALA A 268 28.90 -12.70 -1.43
CA ALA A 268 28.98 -13.04 -2.85
C ALA A 268 27.61 -12.84 -3.52
N GLU A 269 27.64 -12.33 -4.73
CA GLU A 269 26.41 -12.16 -5.50
C GLU A 269 25.68 -13.48 -5.69
N LYS A 270 24.38 -13.43 -5.45
CA LYS A 270 23.49 -14.53 -5.78
C LYS A 270 23.37 -14.66 -7.30
N SER A 271 23.05 -15.86 -7.77
CA SER A 271 22.74 -16.09 -9.17
C SER A 271 21.28 -15.79 -9.43
N TYR A 272 21.02 -14.82 -10.27
CA TYR A 272 19.67 -14.47 -10.72
C TYR A 272 19.46 -14.93 -12.17
N THR A 273 18.20 -15.03 -12.59
CA THR A 273 17.85 -15.30 -13.99
C THR A 273 18.30 -14.14 -14.88
N ASP A 274 18.13 -12.91 -14.37
CA ASP A 274 18.57 -11.68 -15.02
C ASP A 274 18.90 -10.62 -13.96
N VAL A 275 19.71 -9.61 -14.31
CA VAL A 275 20.12 -8.54 -13.40
C VAL A 275 19.93 -7.19 -14.06
N LEU A 276 19.24 -6.29 -13.36
CA LEU A 276 19.13 -4.88 -13.70
C LEU A 276 19.94 -4.04 -12.72
N GLU A 277 20.46 -2.91 -13.19
CA GLU A 277 21.21 -1.97 -12.35
C GLU A 277 20.49 -0.61 -12.29
N LEU A 278 20.42 -0.03 -11.11
CA LEU A 278 19.86 1.29 -10.89
C LEU A 278 20.75 2.10 -9.95
N ASP A 279 21.35 3.16 -10.48
CA ASP A 279 22.03 4.18 -9.67
C ASP A 279 20.98 5.17 -9.15
N LEU A 280 20.77 5.16 -7.83
CA LEU A 280 19.81 6.03 -7.13
C LEU A 280 20.13 7.52 -7.34
N GLY A 281 21.40 7.88 -7.55
CA GLY A 281 21.80 9.26 -7.83
C GLY A 281 21.33 9.80 -9.18
N THR A 282 20.83 8.94 -10.07
CA THR A 282 20.30 9.36 -11.39
C THR A 282 18.82 9.72 -11.37
N ILE A 283 18.13 9.42 -10.27
CA ILE A 283 16.68 9.61 -10.15
C ILE A 283 16.37 11.11 -9.99
N LEU A 284 15.36 11.56 -10.73
CA LEU A 284 14.88 12.93 -10.70
C LEU A 284 13.46 12.98 -10.13
N PRO A 285 13.06 14.11 -9.51
CA PRO A 285 11.66 14.32 -9.12
C PRO A 285 10.72 14.10 -10.31
N ALA A 286 9.66 13.34 -10.07
CA ALA A 286 8.76 12.88 -11.12
C ALA A 286 7.31 12.82 -10.65
N LEU A 287 6.41 12.79 -11.62
CA LEU A 287 5.00 12.44 -11.45
C LEU A 287 4.69 11.28 -12.39
N ALA A 288 3.51 10.70 -12.27
CA ALA A 288 3.04 9.67 -13.19
C ALA A 288 1.62 10.01 -13.67
N GLY A 289 1.28 9.57 -14.85
CA GLY A 289 -0.03 9.75 -15.44
C GLY A 289 0.02 10.13 -16.92
N PRO A 290 -1.20 10.32 -17.52
CA PRO A 290 -2.46 10.62 -16.84
C PRO A 290 -3.15 9.40 -16.19
N LYS A 291 -2.78 8.16 -16.50
CA LYS A 291 -3.57 6.99 -16.09
C LYS A 291 -2.81 5.90 -15.33
N ARG A 292 -1.50 5.74 -15.55
CA ARG A 292 -0.75 4.59 -15.01
C ARG A 292 0.52 5.04 -14.29
N PRO A 293 0.95 4.35 -13.22
CA PRO A 293 2.17 4.71 -12.49
C PRO A 293 3.46 4.50 -13.30
N GLN A 294 3.47 3.59 -14.28
CA GLN A 294 4.60 3.42 -15.21
C GLN A 294 4.73 4.54 -16.24
N ASP A 295 3.69 5.35 -16.46
CA ASP A 295 3.73 6.52 -17.33
C ASP A 295 4.38 7.69 -16.58
N ARG A 296 5.66 7.49 -16.23
CA ARG A 296 6.45 8.43 -15.42
C ARG A 296 6.89 9.61 -16.26
N VAL A 297 6.78 10.82 -15.69
CA VAL A 297 7.19 12.07 -16.32
C VAL A 297 8.06 12.86 -15.34
N ASP A 298 9.25 13.28 -15.76
CA ASP A 298 10.08 14.18 -14.96
C ASP A 298 9.31 15.46 -14.66
N LEU A 299 9.37 15.94 -13.42
CA LEU A 299 8.61 17.12 -12.98
C LEU A 299 8.87 18.35 -13.85
N LYS A 300 10.12 18.53 -14.32
CA LYS A 300 10.51 19.64 -15.21
C LYS A 300 9.78 19.61 -16.56
N ASP A 301 9.36 18.44 -17.03
CA ASP A 301 8.75 18.23 -18.35
C ASP A 301 7.22 18.10 -18.26
N MET A 302 6.64 18.09 -17.06
CA MET A 302 5.21 17.84 -16.81
C MET A 302 4.30 18.77 -17.59
N LYS A 303 4.61 20.08 -17.66
CA LYS A 303 3.77 21.05 -18.37
C LYS A 303 3.71 20.76 -19.87
N SER A 304 4.86 20.51 -20.50
CA SER A 304 4.93 20.19 -21.93
C SER A 304 4.29 18.85 -22.25
N HIS A 305 4.51 17.86 -21.39
CA HIS A 305 3.89 16.55 -21.51
C HIS A 305 2.36 16.64 -21.42
N PHE A 306 1.82 17.36 -20.42
CA PHE A 306 0.39 17.53 -20.26
C PHE A 306 -0.25 18.19 -21.48
N VAL A 307 0.33 19.31 -21.97
CA VAL A 307 -0.20 20.01 -23.17
C VAL A 307 -0.21 19.08 -24.39
N HIS A 308 0.84 18.25 -24.55
CA HIS A 308 0.92 17.29 -25.63
C HIS A 308 -0.13 16.18 -25.52
N SER A 309 -0.34 15.68 -24.31
CA SER A 309 -1.31 14.61 -24.03
C SER A 309 -2.76 14.99 -24.35
N LEU A 310 -3.09 16.27 -24.32
CA LEU A 310 -4.45 16.74 -24.64
C LEU A 310 -4.87 16.34 -26.07
N THR A 311 -3.97 16.44 -27.05
CA THR A 311 -4.24 16.16 -28.46
C THR A 311 -3.76 14.80 -28.96
N ASN A 312 -2.98 14.08 -28.16
CA ASN A 312 -2.59 12.71 -28.48
C ASN A 312 -3.82 11.82 -28.61
N GLU A 313 -3.71 10.78 -29.44
CA GLU A 313 -4.77 9.79 -29.62
C GLU A 313 -5.28 9.29 -28.28
N LEU A 314 -6.60 9.13 -28.17
CA LEU A 314 -7.25 8.66 -26.95
C LEU A 314 -6.68 7.28 -26.55
N GLY A 315 -6.09 7.21 -25.37
CA GLY A 315 -5.39 6.02 -24.90
C GLY A 315 -4.89 6.19 -23.46
N PHE A 316 -3.81 5.49 -23.13
CA PHE A 316 -3.21 5.61 -21.81
C PHE A 316 -2.51 6.96 -21.58
N GLU A 317 -1.93 7.53 -22.64
CA GLU A 317 -1.13 8.77 -22.57
C GLU A 317 -1.81 9.96 -23.30
N GLY A 318 -3.03 9.80 -23.82
CA GLY A 318 -3.71 10.82 -24.58
C GLY A 318 -5.17 11.00 -24.24
N HIS A 319 -5.66 12.23 -24.47
CA HIS A 319 -7.05 12.62 -24.23
C HIS A 319 -7.89 12.73 -25.52
N GLY A 320 -7.27 12.75 -26.70
CA GLY A 320 -7.93 12.74 -27.99
C GLY A 320 -8.72 14.01 -28.32
N LEU A 321 -8.34 15.17 -27.75
CA LEU A 321 -9.04 16.42 -28.03
C LEU A 321 -8.64 16.98 -29.39
N ASP A 322 -9.63 17.55 -30.11
CA ASP A 322 -9.34 18.35 -31.26
C ASP A 322 -8.64 19.66 -30.89
N ALA A 323 -7.78 20.18 -31.76
CA ALA A 323 -7.08 21.43 -31.53
C ALA A 323 -8.02 22.64 -31.28
N SER A 324 -9.25 22.59 -31.79
CA SER A 324 -10.29 23.60 -31.54
C SER A 324 -10.85 23.56 -30.12
N GLU A 325 -10.65 22.44 -29.39
CA GLU A 325 -11.18 22.20 -28.03
C GLU A 325 -10.20 22.59 -26.93
N LEU A 326 -8.94 22.83 -27.27
CA LEU A 326 -7.88 23.12 -26.26
C LEU A 326 -8.14 24.34 -25.37
N ASN A 327 -8.96 25.29 -25.86
CA ASN A 327 -9.35 26.49 -25.11
C ASN A 327 -10.75 26.39 -24.51
N ASN A 328 -11.38 25.22 -24.58
CA ASN A 328 -12.67 25.02 -23.94
C ASN A 328 -12.50 25.06 -22.42
N GLY A 329 -13.40 25.76 -21.77
CA GLY A 329 -13.50 25.83 -20.31
C GLY A 329 -14.93 25.59 -19.87
N ALA A 330 -15.11 25.40 -18.58
CA ALA A 330 -16.42 25.29 -17.96
C ALA A 330 -16.59 26.36 -16.87
N ILE A 331 -17.75 26.98 -16.84
CA ILE A 331 -18.12 27.89 -15.75
C ILE A 331 -18.75 27.06 -14.64
N VAL A 332 -18.21 27.17 -13.44
CA VAL A 332 -18.71 26.49 -12.25
C VAL A 332 -19.11 27.52 -11.22
N GLU A 333 -20.33 27.40 -10.70
CA GLU A 333 -20.82 28.19 -9.57
C GLU A 333 -20.72 27.35 -8.28
N ARG A 334 -20.04 27.90 -7.30
CA ARG A 334 -19.92 27.27 -5.97
C ARG A 334 -19.93 28.34 -4.88
N ASP A 335 -20.76 28.15 -3.86
CA ASP A 335 -20.90 29.04 -2.71
C ASP A 335 -21.21 30.50 -3.09
N GLY A 336 -21.90 30.70 -4.24
CA GLY A 336 -22.28 32.02 -4.78
C GLY A 336 -21.17 32.74 -5.54
N GLU A 337 -20.04 32.09 -5.78
CA GLU A 337 -18.94 32.58 -6.61
C GLU A 337 -18.83 31.80 -7.91
N ILE A 338 -18.41 32.47 -8.97
CA ILE A 338 -18.28 31.92 -10.32
C ILE A 338 -16.80 31.72 -10.65
N TYR A 339 -16.44 30.53 -11.11
CA TYR A 339 -15.08 30.17 -11.50
C TYR A 339 -15.03 29.64 -12.92
N ASP A 340 -13.96 29.98 -13.63
CA ASP A 340 -13.62 29.37 -14.93
C ASP A 340 -12.67 28.21 -14.68
N LEU A 341 -13.08 26.99 -15.08
CA LEU A 341 -12.23 25.79 -15.09
C LEU A 341 -11.74 25.53 -16.50
N ASN A 342 -10.44 25.28 -16.63
CA ASN A 342 -9.77 25.01 -17.89
C ASN A 342 -9.07 23.64 -17.85
N HIS A 343 -8.66 23.14 -19.01
CA HIS A 343 -7.84 21.94 -19.08
C HIS A 343 -6.55 22.12 -18.25
N GLY A 344 -6.28 21.16 -17.36
CA GLY A 344 -5.14 21.19 -16.46
C GLY A 344 -5.41 21.76 -15.07
N ASP A 345 -6.61 22.30 -14.82
CA ASP A 345 -6.99 22.71 -13.47
C ASP A 345 -7.15 21.47 -12.57
N VAL A 346 -6.48 21.50 -11.42
CA VAL A 346 -6.63 20.47 -10.40
C VAL A 346 -7.96 20.65 -9.70
N VAL A 347 -8.78 19.60 -9.68
CA VAL A 347 -10.11 19.61 -9.02
C VAL A 347 -10.15 18.70 -7.78
N ILE A 348 -9.22 17.77 -7.67
CA ILE A 348 -9.06 16.88 -6.51
C ILE A 348 -7.58 16.85 -6.11
N ALA A 349 -7.32 16.97 -4.82
CA ALA A 349 -6.00 16.79 -4.23
C ALA A 349 -6.15 15.92 -2.97
N ALA A 350 -5.73 14.67 -3.04
CA ALA A 350 -5.85 13.71 -1.95
C ALA A 350 -4.47 13.19 -1.54
N ILE A 351 -4.22 13.15 -0.23
CA ILE A 351 -3.11 12.39 0.37
C ILE A 351 -3.73 11.10 0.89
N THR A 352 -3.54 10.02 0.16
CA THR A 352 -4.22 8.76 0.42
C THR A 352 -3.42 7.57 -0.06
N SER A 353 -3.89 6.35 0.26
CA SER A 353 -3.38 5.07 -0.20
C SER A 353 -2.14 4.56 0.56
N CYS A 354 -1.92 3.25 0.50
CA CYS A 354 -0.90 2.54 1.26
C CYS A 354 0.54 2.88 0.86
N THR A 355 0.77 3.17 -0.43
CA THR A 355 2.13 3.33 -0.96
C THR A 355 2.88 4.50 -0.31
N ASN A 356 2.29 5.69 -0.28
CA ASN A 356 2.94 6.90 0.24
C ASN A 356 2.70 7.10 1.74
N THR A 357 1.49 6.78 2.23
CA THR A 357 1.12 7.08 3.62
C THR A 357 1.80 6.19 4.65
N SER A 358 2.41 5.10 4.22
CA SER A 358 3.25 4.24 5.06
C SER A 358 4.67 4.76 5.25
N ASN A 359 5.06 5.81 4.52
CA ASN A 359 6.41 6.39 4.58
C ASN A 359 6.39 7.69 5.38
N PRO A 360 6.91 7.70 6.64
CA PRO A 360 6.89 8.88 7.50
C PRO A 360 7.65 10.07 6.92
N ASP A 361 8.74 9.84 6.19
CA ASP A 361 9.55 10.92 5.63
C ASP A 361 8.77 11.69 4.56
N VAL A 362 8.08 10.98 3.68
CA VAL A 362 7.22 11.57 2.64
C VAL A 362 6.05 12.33 3.28
N MET A 363 5.42 11.75 4.29
CA MET A 363 4.29 12.36 4.98
C MET A 363 4.69 13.62 5.76
N LEU A 364 5.79 13.56 6.52
CA LEU A 364 6.31 14.73 7.24
C LEU A 364 6.74 15.84 6.27
N ALA A 365 7.34 15.49 5.13
CA ALA A 365 7.66 16.43 4.08
C ALA A 365 6.42 17.15 3.54
N ALA A 366 5.31 16.42 3.30
CA ALA A 366 4.04 17.00 2.88
C ALA A 366 3.49 18.00 3.92
N GLY A 367 3.54 17.65 5.21
CA GLY A 367 3.15 18.53 6.31
C GLY A 367 4.02 19.80 6.39
N LEU A 368 5.34 19.68 6.18
CA LEU A 368 6.26 20.82 6.15
C LEU A 368 6.01 21.73 4.93
N VAL A 369 5.65 21.14 3.77
CA VAL A 369 5.22 21.92 2.59
C VAL A 369 3.94 22.70 2.91
N ALA A 370 2.96 22.09 3.58
CA ALA A 370 1.74 22.76 4.00
C ALA A 370 2.04 23.93 4.95
N ARG A 371 2.90 23.74 5.95
CA ARG A 371 3.37 24.79 6.87
C ARG A 371 4.00 25.95 6.13
N LYS A 372 4.89 25.63 5.18
CA LYS A 372 5.56 26.66 4.37
C LYS A 372 4.59 27.39 3.46
N ALA A 373 3.66 26.70 2.83
CA ALA A 373 2.62 27.30 1.99
C ALA A 373 1.77 28.31 2.79
N ARG A 374 1.34 27.96 4.01
CA ARG A 374 0.63 28.87 4.91
C ARG A 374 1.46 30.11 5.24
N SER A 375 2.74 29.96 5.51
CA SER A 375 3.63 31.08 5.83
C SER A 375 3.74 32.09 4.68
N TYR A 376 3.52 31.66 3.45
CA TYR A 376 3.44 32.52 2.26
C TYR A 376 2.02 33.03 1.97
N GLY A 377 1.02 32.72 2.81
CA GLY A 377 -0.38 33.11 2.60
C GLY A 377 -1.06 32.37 1.44
N LEU A 378 -0.54 31.22 1.05
CA LEU A 378 -1.15 30.41 0.00
C LEU A 378 -2.37 29.67 0.54
N SER A 379 -3.38 29.50 -0.30
CA SER A 379 -4.59 28.73 -0.04
C SER A 379 -4.92 27.84 -1.21
N VAL A 380 -5.68 26.77 -0.95
CA VAL A 380 -6.24 25.91 -1.99
C VAL A 380 -7.32 26.67 -2.76
N LYS A 381 -7.39 26.43 -4.07
CA LYS A 381 -8.43 27.04 -4.89
C LYS A 381 -9.81 26.49 -4.48
N PRO A 382 -10.88 27.33 -4.54
CA PRO A 382 -12.19 26.96 -4.00
C PRO A 382 -12.83 25.73 -4.68
N TRP A 383 -12.51 25.48 -5.94
CA TRP A 383 -13.01 24.31 -6.67
C TRP A 383 -12.26 23.02 -6.39
N VAL A 384 -11.11 23.05 -5.69
CA VAL A 384 -10.32 21.87 -5.38
C VAL A 384 -10.89 21.16 -4.14
N ARG A 385 -11.24 19.90 -4.29
CA ARG A 385 -11.60 19.04 -3.17
C ARG A 385 -10.33 18.41 -2.58
N THR A 386 -10.06 18.72 -1.31
CA THR A 386 -8.91 18.20 -0.58
C THR A 386 -9.33 17.12 0.41
N SER A 387 -8.44 16.15 0.69
CA SER A 387 -8.64 15.14 1.71
C SER A 387 -7.31 14.55 2.20
N LEU A 388 -7.33 14.04 3.42
CA LEU A 388 -6.21 13.28 4.00
C LEU A 388 -6.79 11.96 4.54
N ALA A 389 -6.32 10.85 3.98
CA ALA A 389 -6.69 9.50 4.41
C ALA A 389 -5.41 8.70 4.70
N PRO A 390 -4.83 8.85 5.91
CA PRO A 390 -3.59 8.18 6.27
C PRO A 390 -3.77 6.68 6.40
N GLY A 391 -2.72 5.94 6.11
CA GLY A 391 -2.73 4.48 6.09
C GLY A 391 -2.78 3.82 7.47
N SER A 392 -2.49 4.54 8.56
CA SER A 392 -2.67 4.06 9.93
C SER A 392 -2.77 5.22 10.93
N ARG A 393 -3.12 4.88 12.18
CA ARG A 393 -3.16 5.85 13.29
C ARG A 393 -1.79 6.44 13.62
N VAL A 394 -0.72 5.74 13.36
CA VAL A 394 0.64 6.24 13.59
C VAL A 394 0.88 7.56 12.86
N VAL A 395 0.31 7.70 11.64
CA VAL A 395 0.41 8.94 10.85
C VAL A 395 -0.27 10.11 11.54
N THR A 396 -1.47 9.92 12.07
CA THR A 396 -2.18 10.98 12.80
C THR A 396 -1.43 11.36 14.07
N GLU A 397 -0.88 10.40 14.78
CA GLU A 397 -0.14 10.62 16.03
C GLU A 397 1.13 11.46 15.80
N TYR A 398 1.94 11.17 14.79
CA TYR A 398 3.12 12.01 14.53
C TYR A 398 2.77 13.38 13.91
N TYR A 399 1.69 13.51 13.16
CA TYR A 399 1.22 14.80 12.70
C TYR A 399 0.73 15.69 13.85
N GLU A 400 0.02 15.12 14.81
CA GLU A 400 -0.38 15.83 16.03
C GLU A 400 0.85 16.21 16.87
N ALA A 401 1.75 15.28 17.12
CA ALA A 401 2.96 15.51 17.92
C ALA A 401 3.89 16.61 17.33
N THR A 402 3.91 16.73 16.00
CA THR A 402 4.70 17.74 15.28
C THR A 402 3.96 19.05 15.02
N GLY A 403 2.65 19.09 15.29
CA GLY A 403 1.76 20.21 14.98
C GLY A 403 1.53 20.43 13.49
N LEU A 404 1.86 19.46 12.63
CA LEU A 404 1.69 19.57 11.17
C LEU A 404 0.23 19.35 10.75
N GLN A 405 -0.57 18.67 11.57
CA GLN A 405 -1.98 18.47 11.28
C GLN A 405 -2.75 19.77 11.14
N GLU A 406 -2.44 20.78 11.99
CA GLU A 406 -3.06 22.11 11.90
C GLU A 406 -2.73 22.82 10.57
N ASP A 407 -1.51 22.63 10.06
CA ASP A 407 -1.07 23.22 8.81
C ASP A 407 -1.78 22.58 7.60
N LEU A 408 -1.96 21.26 7.64
CA LEU A 408 -2.72 20.50 6.65
C LEU A 408 -4.21 20.87 6.68
N ASN A 409 -4.81 20.93 7.87
CA ASN A 409 -6.22 21.31 8.04
C ASN A 409 -6.51 22.71 7.50
N ALA A 410 -5.58 23.67 7.71
CA ALA A 410 -5.74 25.02 7.20
C ALA A 410 -5.73 25.11 5.67
N LEU A 411 -5.18 24.11 4.98
CA LEU A 411 -5.24 23.96 3.53
C LEU A 411 -6.38 23.00 3.09
N GLY A 412 -7.24 22.58 4.02
CA GLY A 412 -8.39 21.72 3.75
C GLY A 412 -8.06 20.22 3.71
N PHE A 413 -6.83 19.79 3.99
CA PHE A 413 -6.45 18.39 4.10
C PHE A 413 -6.80 17.85 5.50
N ASN A 414 -8.10 17.80 5.81
CA ASN A 414 -8.58 17.19 7.04
C ASN A 414 -8.58 15.66 6.91
N VAL A 415 -8.40 14.98 8.03
CA VAL A 415 -8.52 13.52 8.08
C VAL A 415 -9.98 13.13 7.86
N VAL A 416 -10.24 12.39 6.80
CA VAL A 416 -11.59 11.96 6.40
C VAL A 416 -11.90 10.51 6.79
N CYS A 417 -10.88 9.66 6.76
CA CYS A 417 -10.89 8.28 7.27
C CYS A 417 -9.45 7.82 7.47
N LEU A 418 -9.25 6.66 8.11
CA LEU A 418 -7.97 5.94 8.08
C LEU A 418 -8.07 4.85 7.04
N LEU A 419 -8.18 5.21 5.85
CA LEU A 419 -8.16 4.68 4.52
C LEU A 419 -9.41 5.07 3.71
N TYR A 420 -9.17 5.42 2.47
CA TYR A 420 -10.15 5.56 1.40
C TYR A 420 -9.67 4.78 0.20
N THR A 421 -10.50 3.87 -0.29
CA THR A 421 -10.22 3.19 -1.55
C THR A 421 -10.32 4.16 -2.70
N SER A 422 -9.21 4.55 -3.25
CA SER A 422 -9.11 5.12 -4.58
C SER A 422 -8.35 4.18 -5.51
N ASP A 423 -8.38 2.89 -5.20
CA ASP A 423 -7.58 1.91 -5.93
C ASP A 423 -8.29 1.49 -7.21
N ALA A 424 -8.25 2.39 -8.19
CA ALA A 424 -8.62 2.06 -9.57
C ALA A 424 -7.65 1.03 -10.20
N ALA A 425 -6.52 0.73 -9.54
CA ALA A 425 -5.54 -0.25 -10.01
C ALA A 425 -6.00 -1.70 -9.75
N ASP A 426 -6.73 -1.95 -8.67
CA ASP A 426 -7.23 -3.29 -8.35
C ASP A 426 -8.36 -3.76 -9.28
N GLU A 427 -9.04 -2.85 -9.97
CA GLU A 427 -10.11 -3.18 -10.92
C GLU A 427 -9.62 -3.63 -12.31
N TRP A 428 -8.30 -3.58 -12.58
CA TRP A 428 -7.73 -3.80 -13.92
C TRP A 428 -6.94 -5.11 -14.10
N ILE A 429 -7.05 -6.08 -13.20
CA ILE A 429 -6.40 -7.41 -13.35
C ILE A 429 -7.24 -8.37 -14.21
N GLY A 430 -8.22 -7.89 -14.92
CA GLY A 430 -9.11 -8.67 -15.77
C GLY A 430 -9.01 -8.31 -17.25
N GLY A 431 -7.88 -8.60 -17.92
CA GLY A 431 -7.79 -8.39 -19.36
C GLY A 431 -6.48 -8.87 -19.94
#